data_aafddd4d99674cc39da5daa49d807139
#
_entry.id   aafddd4d99674cc39da5daa49d807139
#
_cell.length_a   1.000
_cell.length_b   1.000
_cell.length_c   1.000
_cell.angle_alpha   90.00
_cell.angle_beta   90.00
_cell.angle_gamma   90.00
#
_symmetry.space_group_name_H-M   'P 1'
#
loop_
_entity.id
_entity.type
_entity.pdbx_description
1 polymer ?
#
loop_
_entity_poly.entity_id
_entity_poly.type
_entity_poly.pdbx_seq_one_letter_code
_entity_poly.pdbx_strand_id
1 'polypeptide(L)'
;MRESIAEIAQALGYPYQVAEEQVISGVAIDSRAVQPGDLFVALQGEQTDGHRYLSQALERGAAGVVISQADAIDVYQLQNYILVQDGAVFLQQLAHWLRNKMNIPVIGVTGSTGKTSTKDFLAALLSSLGNVVVTKGNHNNELGVPLTICQLEPDTNALVVEMGMRGLGQIDFLCKIAEPAYGLITNIGKTHCELLGSQENIAQAKCELLAYIPEHGVVALNSNDRALVAPWLETCKGRIVWYDGSGQDVTADYRAEEIVQHETGITYRLCYGEHRQQIDLAVHGVHNVSNSLAAIAIAHQLGVAWEQIGEALKQVKLTGMRLDIAKAPNGVVVINDAYNANPDSMKSAISVLMHQKGGRKVAVLGDMYELGKYEIESHQEVGRQAAIQEVDYVIAVGQLGALIGKSAQEAGCQVAFATDNNQAIQYLQAYLKADDVVLVKGSRGMKMEQIVQNLMG
;
A
#
# COMPACT_ATOMS: atom_id res chain seq x y z
N MET A 1 -9.37 -16.19 -12.42
CA MET A 1 -8.83 -16.68 -13.72
C MET A 1 -9.52 -18.00 -14.07
N ARG A 2 -9.86 -18.26 -15.34
CA ARG A 2 -10.53 -19.49 -15.81
C ARG A 2 -9.96 -19.96 -17.14
N GLU A 3 -8.64 -20.14 -17.17
CA GLU A 3 -7.90 -20.56 -18.37
C GLU A 3 -7.36 -21.97 -18.17
N SER A 4 -7.19 -22.75 -19.25
CA SER A 4 -6.49 -24.03 -19.15
C SER A 4 -4.98 -23.87 -19.27
N ILE A 5 -4.23 -24.86 -18.76
CA ILE A 5 -2.75 -24.89 -18.89
C ILE A 5 -2.35 -24.82 -20.37
N ALA A 6 -3.08 -25.57 -21.23
CA ALA A 6 -2.80 -25.59 -22.65
C ALA A 6 -3.01 -24.23 -23.31
N GLU A 7 -4.11 -23.54 -23.02
CA GLU A 7 -4.37 -22.18 -23.53
C GLU A 7 -3.30 -21.19 -23.12
N ILE A 8 -2.90 -21.20 -21.84
CA ILE A 8 -1.85 -20.32 -21.30
C ILE A 8 -0.53 -20.59 -22.05
N ALA A 9 -0.10 -21.86 -22.10
CA ALA A 9 1.16 -22.24 -22.69
C ALA A 9 1.21 -21.92 -24.21
N GLN A 10 0.13 -22.19 -24.94
CA GLN A 10 0.02 -21.88 -26.36
C GLN A 10 0.05 -20.37 -26.63
N ALA A 11 -0.72 -19.59 -25.84
CA ALA A 11 -0.79 -18.15 -25.98
C ALA A 11 0.58 -17.48 -25.75
N LEU A 12 1.35 -18.02 -24.80
CA LEU A 12 2.67 -17.48 -24.42
C LEU A 12 3.84 -18.14 -25.14
N GLY A 13 3.58 -19.20 -25.94
CA GLY A 13 4.60 -19.88 -26.74
C GLY A 13 5.55 -20.78 -25.96
N TYR A 14 5.09 -21.39 -24.84
CA TYR A 14 5.92 -22.25 -24.00
C TYR A 14 5.64 -23.75 -24.24
N PRO A 15 6.67 -24.61 -24.14
CA PRO A 15 6.49 -26.05 -24.08
C PRO A 15 5.68 -26.46 -22.83
N TYR A 16 4.78 -27.42 -23.01
CA TYR A 16 3.93 -27.90 -21.92
C TYR A 16 3.56 -29.38 -22.08
N GLN A 17 3.12 -29.99 -20.99
CA GLN A 17 2.43 -31.25 -20.96
C GLN A 17 1.19 -31.13 -20.07
N VAL A 18 0.10 -31.76 -20.53
CA VAL A 18 -1.17 -31.86 -19.79
C VAL A 18 -1.70 -33.27 -19.98
N ALA A 19 -1.81 -34.03 -18.90
CA ALA A 19 -2.40 -35.36 -18.92
C ALA A 19 -3.93 -35.30 -18.87
N GLU A 20 -4.49 -34.38 -18.04
CA GLU A 20 -5.91 -34.07 -17.97
C GLU A 20 -6.09 -32.55 -18.02
N GLU A 21 -6.96 -32.09 -18.91
CA GLU A 21 -7.23 -30.68 -19.05
C GLU A 21 -8.01 -30.19 -17.83
N GLN A 22 -7.42 -29.21 -17.13
CA GLN A 22 -8.00 -28.58 -15.96
C GLN A 22 -8.03 -27.07 -16.15
N VAL A 23 -9.10 -26.47 -15.68
CA VAL A 23 -9.23 -25.00 -15.61
C VAL A 23 -8.48 -24.50 -14.38
N ILE A 24 -7.57 -23.56 -14.60
CA ILE A 24 -6.81 -22.92 -13.53
C ILE A 24 -7.68 -21.88 -12.84
N SER A 25 -7.79 -21.98 -11.50
CA SER A 25 -8.57 -21.07 -10.68
C SER A 25 -7.76 -19.90 -10.10
N GLY A 26 -6.44 -20.04 -10.03
CA GLY A 26 -5.54 -19.03 -9.48
C GLY A 26 -4.08 -19.30 -9.80
N VAL A 27 -3.20 -18.42 -9.31
CA VAL A 27 -1.74 -18.58 -9.42
C VAL A 27 -1.11 -18.41 -8.04
N ALA A 28 -0.21 -19.32 -7.67
CA ALA A 28 0.56 -19.26 -6.44
C ALA A 28 2.05 -19.34 -6.71
N ILE A 29 2.85 -18.59 -5.97
CA ILE A 29 4.33 -18.65 -5.95
C ILE A 29 4.89 -19.13 -4.60
N ASP A 30 4.02 -19.27 -3.60
CA ASP A 30 4.31 -19.85 -2.29
C ASP A 30 3.52 -21.15 -2.15
N SER A 31 4.24 -22.27 -2.04
CA SER A 31 3.63 -23.60 -1.94
C SER A 31 2.67 -23.75 -0.75
N ARG A 32 2.87 -22.94 0.31
CA ARG A 32 2.00 -22.92 1.52
C ARG A 32 0.66 -22.24 1.27
N ALA A 33 0.60 -21.37 0.27
CA ALA A 33 -0.60 -20.59 -0.09
C ALA A 33 -1.43 -21.25 -1.22
N VAL A 34 -0.90 -22.30 -1.86
CA VAL A 34 -1.59 -23.02 -2.95
C VAL A 34 -2.97 -23.48 -2.50
N GLN A 35 -3.98 -23.20 -3.34
CA GLN A 35 -5.34 -23.70 -3.24
C GLN A 35 -5.60 -24.75 -4.33
N PRO A 36 -6.57 -25.67 -4.13
CA PRO A 36 -6.94 -26.62 -5.17
C PRO A 36 -7.34 -25.91 -6.48
N GLY A 37 -6.73 -26.33 -7.57
CA GLY A 37 -6.92 -25.72 -8.89
C GLY A 37 -5.95 -24.60 -9.26
N ASP A 38 -5.02 -24.21 -8.39
CA ASP A 38 -4.02 -23.19 -8.70
C ASP A 38 -2.94 -23.73 -9.66
N LEU A 39 -2.37 -22.83 -10.45
CA LEU A 39 -1.10 -23.01 -11.16
C LEU A 39 0.05 -22.56 -10.23
N PHE A 40 0.88 -23.48 -9.79
CA PHE A 40 2.04 -23.14 -8.95
C PHE A 40 3.23 -22.75 -9.82
N VAL A 41 3.76 -21.54 -9.66
CA VAL A 41 4.95 -21.08 -10.38
C VAL A 41 6.18 -21.23 -9.48
N ALA A 42 7.06 -22.16 -9.82
CA ALA A 42 8.31 -22.39 -9.09
C ALA A 42 9.33 -21.30 -9.43
N LEU A 43 9.49 -20.34 -8.52
CA LEU A 43 10.46 -19.25 -8.66
C LEU A 43 11.82 -19.65 -8.07
N GLN A 44 12.89 -19.28 -8.77
CA GLN A 44 14.25 -19.38 -8.26
C GLN A 44 14.63 -18.05 -7.59
N GLY A 45 14.70 -18.02 -6.26
CA GLY A 45 15.09 -16.84 -5.48
C GLY A 45 16.53 -16.96 -4.97
N GLU A 46 17.03 -15.87 -4.38
CA GLU A 46 18.40 -15.81 -3.82
C GLU A 46 18.60 -16.77 -2.64
N GLN A 47 17.60 -16.96 -1.80
CA GLN A 47 17.69 -17.77 -0.57
C GLN A 47 17.04 -19.14 -0.70
N THR A 48 16.10 -19.31 -1.63
CA THR A 48 15.34 -20.56 -1.79
C THR A 48 14.95 -20.77 -3.24
N ASP A 49 14.82 -22.04 -3.61
CA ASP A 49 14.39 -22.47 -4.94
C ASP A 49 12.98 -23.10 -4.81
N GLY A 50 12.01 -22.52 -5.51
CA GLY A 50 10.61 -22.96 -5.54
C GLY A 50 10.43 -24.40 -6.04
N HIS A 51 11.35 -24.92 -6.87
CA HIS A 51 11.31 -26.30 -7.36
C HIS A 51 11.39 -27.34 -6.22
N ARG A 52 12.01 -27.02 -5.10
CA ARG A 52 12.06 -27.89 -3.91
C ARG A 52 10.71 -28.13 -3.25
N TYR A 53 9.72 -27.31 -3.58
CA TYR A 53 8.39 -27.33 -2.98
C TYR A 53 7.30 -27.84 -3.92
N LEU A 54 7.68 -28.42 -5.08
CA LEU A 54 6.74 -28.94 -6.06
C LEU A 54 5.84 -30.05 -5.47
N SER A 55 6.42 -31.02 -4.71
CA SER A 55 5.60 -32.03 -4.03
C SER A 55 4.54 -31.39 -3.12
N GLN A 56 4.94 -30.41 -2.31
CA GLN A 56 4.01 -29.73 -1.41
C GLN A 56 2.90 -29.01 -2.17
N ALA A 57 3.21 -28.34 -3.29
CA ALA A 57 2.23 -27.67 -4.10
C ALA A 57 1.22 -28.66 -4.73
N LEU A 58 1.70 -29.80 -5.24
CA LEU A 58 0.87 -30.85 -5.79
C LEU A 58 -0.02 -31.51 -4.72
N GLU A 59 0.54 -31.82 -3.54
CA GLU A 59 -0.22 -32.37 -2.39
C GLU A 59 -1.34 -31.42 -1.94
N ARG A 60 -1.15 -30.11 -2.10
CA ARG A 60 -2.17 -29.09 -1.80
C ARG A 60 -3.20 -28.90 -2.93
N GLY A 61 -3.06 -29.64 -4.03
CA GLY A 61 -4.02 -29.64 -5.13
C GLY A 61 -3.73 -28.64 -6.24
N ALA A 62 -2.46 -28.25 -6.44
CA ALA A 62 -2.10 -27.52 -7.65
C ALA A 62 -2.54 -28.30 -8.89
N ALA A 63 -3.26 -27.65 -9.82
CA ALA A 63 -3.70 -28.24 -11.08
C ALA A 63 -2.55 -28.47 -12.06
N GLY A 64 -1.49 -27.69 -11.90
CA GLY A 64 -0.25 -27.84 -12.64
C GLY A 64 0.84 -26.95 -12.09
N VAL A 65 2.03 -27.08 -12.66
CA VAL A 65 3.22 -26.35 -12.21
C VAL A 65 3.95 -25.68 -13.37
N VAL A 66 4.57 -24.54 -13.09
CA VAL A 66 5.50 -23.87 -14.00
C VAL A 66 6.90 -24.08 -13.46
N ILE A 67 7.78 -24.62 -14.27
CA ILE A 67 9.14 -25.01 -13.89
C ILE A 67 10.17 -24.44 -14.87
N SER A 68 11.35 -24.11 -14.37
CA SER A 68 12.50 -23.71 -15.20
C SER A 68 13.62 -24.76 -15.22
N GLN A 69 13.45 -25.88 -14.52
CA GLN A 69 14.39 -27.01 -14.45
C GLN A 69 13.74 -28.23 -15.08
N ALA A 70 14.26 -28.69 -16.22
CA ALA A 70 13.66 -29.79 -16.95
C ALA A 70 13.77 -31.15 -16.25
N ASP A 71 14.81 -31.36 -15.43
CA ASP A 71 14.99 -32.55 -14.60
C ASP A 71 13.92 -32.71 -13.51
N ALA A 72 13.28 -31.61 -13.12
CA ALA A 72 12.14 -31.67 -12.20
C ALA A 72 10.99 -32.51 -12.74
N ILE A 73 10.85 -32.64 -14.08
CA ILE A 73 9.79 -33.45 -14.72
C ILE A 73 9.90 -34.90 -14.25
N ASP A 74 11.07 -35.50 -14.35
CA ASP A 74 11.31 -36.88 -14.01
C ASP A 74 11.38 -37.07 -12.47
N VAL A 75 12.04 -36.16 -11.74
CA VAL A 75 12.21 -36.21 -10.29
C VAL A 75 10.85 -36.21 -9.58
N TYR A 76 9.91 -35.38 -10.02
CA TYR A 76 8.59 -35.24 -9.41
C TYR A 76 7.47 -35.92 -10.19
N GLN A 77 7.78 -36.64 -11.28
CA GLN A 77 6.82 -37.35 -12.17
C GLN A 77 5.66 -36.43 -12.60
N LEU A 78 5.99 -35.22 -13.05
CA LEU A 78 5.02 -34.17 -13.35
C LEU A 78 4.13 -34.58 -14.54
N GLN A 79 2.82 -34.48 -14.34
CA GLN A 79 1.82 -34.81 -15.38
C GLN A 79 1.30 -33.54 -16.08
N ASN A 80 1.18 -32.44 -15.33
CA ASN A 80 0.69 -31.14 -15.79
C ASN A 80 1.74 -30.07 -15.50
N TYR A 81 2.43 -29.59 -16.54
CA TYR A 81 3.46 -28.58 -16.38
C TYR A 81 3.61 -27.67 -17.61
N ILE A 82 4.17 -26.49 -17.36
CA ILE A 82 4.70 -25.58 -18.38
C ILE A 82 6.20 -25.43 -18.10
N LEU A 83 7.04 -25.68 -19.14
CA LEU A 83 8.48 -25.50 -19.03
C LEU A 83 8.88 -24.11 -19.56
N VAL A 84 9.53 -23.33 -18.73
CA VAL A 84 9.91 -21.93 -19.03
C VAL A 84 11.41 -21.73 -18.81
N GLN A 85 11.95 -20.59 -19.27
CA GLN A 85 13.31 -20.19 -18.93
C GLN A 85 13.40 -19.51 -17.58
N ASP A 86 12.38 -18.70 -17.24
CA ASP A 86 12.30 -17.94 -16.00
C ASP A 86 10.82 -17.84 -15.56
N GLY A 87 10.55 -18.32 -14.34
CA GLY A 87 9.20 -18.32 -13.77
C GLY A 87 8.65 -16.90 -13.47
N ALA A 88 9.51 -15.93 -13.15
CA ALA A 88 9.08 -14.57 -12.90
C ALA A 88 8.67 -13.88 -14.22
N VAL A 89 9.46 -14.07 -15.29
CA VAL A 89 9.13 -13.58 -16.63
C VAL A 89 7.83 -14.21 -17.12
N PHE A 90 7.66 -15.51 -16.92
CA PHE A 90 6.40 -16.20 -17.25
C PHE A 90 5.20 -15.58 -16.51
N LEU A 91 5.32 -15.36 -15.22
CA LEU A 91 4.25 -14.78 -14.40
C LEU A 91 3.85 -13.37 -14.90
N GLN A 92 4.84 -12.56 -15.30
CA GLN A 92 4.63 -11.22 -15.85
C GLN A 92 3.92 -11.25 -17.22
N GLN A 93 4.34 -12.18 -18.10
CA GLN A 93 3.71 -12.38 -19.40
C GLN A 93 2.28 -12.92 -19.26
N LEU A 94 2.05 -13.87 -18.34
CA LEU A 94 0.72 -14.37 -18.02
C LEU A 94 -0.20 -13.25 -17.57
N ALA A 95 0.27 -12.42 -16.64
CA ALA A 95 -0.50 -11.30 -16.13
C ALA A 95 -0.85 -10.30 -17.25
N HIS A 96 0.13 -9.92 -18.07
CA HIS A 96 -0.08 -9.02 -19.20
C HIS A 96 -1.09 -9.61 -20.22
N TRP A 97 -0.98 -10.89 -20.53
CA TRP A 97 -1.92 -11.57 -21.42
C TRP A 97 -3.35 -11.59 -20.85
N LEU A 98 -3.52 -11.95 -19.58
CA LEU A 98 -4.83 -11.94 -18.89
C LEU A 98 -5.44 -10.53 -18.85
N ARG A 99 -4.62 -9.51 -18.55
CA ARG A 99 -5.05 -8.13 -18.54
C ARG A 99 -5.61 -7.70 -19.90
N ASN A 100 -4.97 -8.10 -20.99
CA ASN A 100 -5.35 -7.74 -22.35
C ASN A 100 -6.61 -8.47 -22.87
N LYS A 101 -7.01 -9.57 -22.22
CA LYS A 101 -8.31 -10.21 -22.47
C LYS A 101 -9.49 -9.43 -21.88
N MET A 102 -9.25 -8.47 -20.97
CA MET A 102 -10.28 -7.75 -20.22
C MET A 102 -10.41 -6.30 -20.69
N ASN A 103 -11.63 -5.91 -21.06
CA ASN A 103 -11.94 -4.51 -21.38
C ASN A 103 -12.51 -3.79 -20.17
N ILE A 104 -11.68 -3.58 -19.15
CA ILE A 104 -12.03 -2.94 -17.88
C ILE A 104 -11.10 -1.76 -17.57
N PRO A 105 -11.54 -0.76 -16.80
CA PRO A 105 -10.65 0.27 -16.30
C PRO A 105 -9.57 -0.32 -15.39
N VAL A 106 -8.32 0.03 -15.66
CA VAL A 106 -7.16 -0.29 -14.84
C VAL A 106 -6.61 1.00 -14.24
N ILE A 107 -6.49 1.03 -12.93
CA ILE A 107 -6.04 2.18 -12.15
C ILE A 107 -4.68 1.86 -11.52
N GLY A 108 -3.63 2.58 -11.92
CA GLY A 108 -2.32 2.54 -11.30
C GLY A 108 -2.22 3.53 -10.15
N VAL A 109 -1.86 3.07 -8.95
CA VAL A 109 -1.71 3.91 -7.76
C VAL A 109 -0.26 3.90 -7.28
N THR A 110 0.42 5.04 -7.36
CA THR A 110 1.78 5.21 -6.82
C THR A 110 1.87 6.44 -5.91
N GLY A 111 3.02 6.65 -5.30
CA GLY A 111 3.29 7.77 -4.40
C GLY A 111 4.26 7.39 -3.29
N SER A 112 4.73 8.37 -2.54
CA SER A 112 5.66 8.13 -1.42
C SER A 112 4.92 7.52 -0.23
N THR A 113 3.77 8.07 0.13
CA THR A 113 2.91 7.60 1.23
C THR A 113 1.45 7.53 0.76
N GLY A 114 0.58 6.87 1.53
CA GLY A 114 -0.86 6.87 1.27
C GLY A 114 -1.33 5.92 0.16
N LYS A 115 -0.46 5.26 -0.59
CA LYS A 115 -0.83 4.34 -1.69
C LYS A 115 -1.89 3.31 -1.28
N THR A 116 -1.62 2.55 -0.23
CA THR A 116 -2.52 1.49 0.23
C THR A 116 -3.85 2.05 0.73
N SER A 117 -3.83 3.14 1.51
CA SER A 117 -5.07 3.78 1.97
C SER A 117 -5.90 4.31 0.78
N THR A 118 -5.25 4.93 -0.21
CA THR A 118 -5.92 5.42 -1.42
C THR A 118 -6.49 4.26 -2.25
N LYS A 119 -5.76 3.16 -2.38
CA LYS A 119 -6.24 1.93 -3.01
C LYS A 119 -7.47 1.37 -2.28
N ASP A 120 -7.49 1.39 -0.94
CA ASP A 120 -8.63 0.93 -0.15
C ASP A 120 -9.85 1.85 -0.34
N PHE A 121 -9.65 3.18 -0.40
CA PHE A 121 -10.71 4.13 -0.76
C PHE A 121 -11.23 3.87 -2.17
N LEU A 122 -10.35 3.67 -3.16
CA LEU A 122 -10.75 3.32 -4.52
C LEU A 122 -11.57 2.02 -4.57
N ALA A 123 -11.14 0.98 -3.86
CA ALA A 123 -11.87 -0.27 -3.78
C ALA A 123 -13.30 -0.09 -3.25
N ALA A 124 -13.46 0.70 -2.19
CA ALA A 124 -14.76 1.01 -1.62
C ALA A 124 -15.64 1.82 -2.59
N LEU A 125 -15.09 2.86 -3.23
CA LEU A 125 -15.81 3.72 -4.17
C LEU A 125 -16.23 2.96 -5.43
N LEU A 126 -15.35 2.15 -6.00
CA LEU A 126 -15.59 1.42 -7.24
C LEU A 126 -16.47 0.17 -7.04
N SER A 127 -16.69 -0.28 -5.79
CA SER A 127 -17.58 -1.41 -5.50
C SER A 127 -19.01 -1.21 -5.98
N SER A 128 -19.44 0.05 -6.13
CA SER A 128 -20.73 0.41 -6.74
C SER A 128 -20.83 0.09 -8.23
N LEU A 129 -19.69 -0.08 -8.92
CA LEU A 129 -19.62 -0.47 -10.34
C LEU A 129 -19.62 -2.01 -10.52
N GLY A 130 -19.46 -2.78 -9.45
CA GLY A 130 -19.42 -4.25 -9.46
C GLY A 130 -18.18 -4.84 -8.79
N ASN A 131 -17.72 -6.00 -9.30
CA ASN A 131 -16.55 -6.69 -8.74
C ASN A 131 -15.23 -5.96 -9.06
N VAL A 132 -14.46 -5.62 -8.04
CA VAL A 132 -13.20 -4.89 -8.16
C VAL A 132 -12.05 -5.75 -7.65
N VAL A 133 -11.06 -6.00 -8.51
CA VAL A 133 -9.81 -6.63 -8.12
C VAL A 133 -8.83 -5.56 -7.66
N VAL A 134 -8.24 -5.75 -6.48
CA VAL A 134 -7.30 -4.79 -5.89
C VAL A 134 -6.05 -5.49 -5.35
N THR A 135 -4.93 -4.79 -5.37
CA THR A 135 -3.69 -5.26 -4.76
C THR A 135 -3.88 -5.62 -3.29
N LYS A 136 -3.53 -6.84 -2.90
CA LYS A 136 -3.58 -7.32 -1.51
C LYS A 136 -2.24 -7.10 -0.81
N GLY A 137 -2.30 -6.67 0.46
CA GLY A 137 -1.11 -6.47 1.28
C GLY A 137 -0.10 -5.51 0.62
N ASN A 138 1.12 -5.98 0.40
CA ASN A 138 2.22 -5.26 -0.25
C ASN A 138 2.63 -5.88 -1.61
N HIS A 139 1.71 -6.51 -2.32
CA HIS A 139 1.93 -7.09 -3.65
C HIS A 139 2.04 -5.99 -4.72
N ASN A 140 2.97 -5.06 -4.54
CA ASN A 140 3.11 -3.85 -5.34
C ASN A 140 4.42 -3.78 -6.15
N ASN A 141 5.10 -4.92 -6.30
CA ASN A 141 6.35 -5.08 -7.02
C ASN A 141 6.20 -5.98 -8.27
N GLU A 142 7.33 -6.33 -8.90
CA GLU A 142 7.46 -7.14 -10.13
C GLU A 142 6.85 -8.55 -10.05
N LEU A 143 6.55 -9.07 -8.87
CA LEU A 143 5.84 -10.34 -8.65
C LEU A 143 4.40 -10.09 -8.15
N GLY A 144 4.23 -9.10 -7.29
CA GLY A 144 2.95 -8.83 -6.63
C GLY A 144 1.89 -8.23 -7.57
N VAL A 145 2.29 -7.32 -8.46
CA VAL A 145 1.37 -6.76 -9.48
C VAL A 145 0.88 -7.86 -10.43
N PRO A 146 1.74 -8.72 -11.01
CA PRO A 146 1.28 -9.88 -11.76
C PRO A 146 0.33 -10.79 -10.99
N LEU A 147 0.62 -11.14 -9.74
CA LEU A 147 -0.27 -11.96 -8.92
C LEU A 147 -1.64 -11.30 -8.68
N THR A 148 -1.67 -9.97 -8.57
CA THR A 148 -2.93 -9.22 -8.46
C THR A 148 -3.73 -9.34 -9.76
N ILE A 149 -3.10 -9.18 -10.90
CA ILE A 149 -3.74 -9.29 -12.22
C ILE A 149 -4.26 -10.71 -12.47
N CYS A 150 -3.53 -11.74 -12.04
CA CYS A 150 -3.98 -13.13 -12.14
C CYS A 150 -5.26 -13.44 -11.32
N GLN A 151 -5.74 -12.52 -10.47
CA GLN A 151 -7.02 -12.65 -9.77
C GLN A 151 -8.22 -12.16 -10.60
N LEU A 152 -8.01 -11.64 -11.82
CA LEU A 152 -9.10 -11.23 -12.70
C LEU A 152 -10.04 -12.40 -13.00
N GLU A 153 -11.34 -12.14 -12.90
CA GLU A 153 -12.44 -13.03 -13.23
C GLU A 153 -13.30 -12.42 -14.36
N PRO A 154 -14.08 -13.20 -15.10
CA PRO A 154 -14.89 -12.67 -16.20
C PRO A 154 -15.90 -11.58 -15.79
N ASP A 155 -16.29 -11.53 -14.53
CA ASP A 155 -17.21 -10.56 -13.95
C ASP A 155 -16.50 -9.37 -13.27
N THR A 156 -15.18 -9.28 -13.40
CA THR A 156 -14.41 -8.14 -12.86
C THR A 156 -14.76 -6.87 -13.64
N ASN A 157 -15.08 -5.79 -12.91
CA ASN A 157 -15.49 -4.50 -13.47
C ASN A 157 -14.39 -3.44 -13.40
N ALA A 158 -13.41 -3.59 -12.50
CA ALA A 158 -12.27 -2.69 -12.40
C ALA A 158 -11.05 -3.40 -11.77
N LEU A 159 -9.86 -2.93 -12.10
CA LEU A 159 -8.59 -3.38 -11.53
C LEU A 159 -7.84 -2.20 -10.92
N VAL A 160 -7.51 -2.27 -9.63
CA VAL A 160 -6.70 -1.27 -8.93
C VAL A 160 -5.37 -1.89 -8.52
N VAL A 161 -4.28 -1.43 -9.12
CA VAL A 161 -2.92 -1.91 -8.83
C VAL A 161 -2.12 -0.86 -8.07
N GLU A 162 -1.68 -1.22 -6.87
CA GLU A 162 -0.69 -0.45 -6.14
C GLU A 162 0.70 -0.71 -6.76
N MET A 163 1.42 0.36 -7.10
CA MET A 163 2.73 0.30 -7.74
C MET A 163 3.78 0.90 -6.82
N GLY A 164 4.61 0.03 -6.23
CA GLY A 164 5.77 0.40 -5.42
C GLY A 164 7.02 0.56 -6.27
N MET A 165 8.00 1.31 -5.76
CA MET A 165 9.30 1.43 -6.42
C MET A 165 10.41 1.71 -5.39
N ARG A 166 11.63 1.34 -5.74
CA ARG A 166 12.88 1.68 -5.06
C ARG A 166 13.88 2.39 -5.99
N GLY A 167 13.59 2.44 -7.28
CA GLY A 167 14.48 3.01 -8.31
C GLY A 167 13.72 3.46 -9.55
N LEU A 168 14.43 4.18 -10.42
CA LEU A 168 13.93 4.56 -11.74
C LEU A 168 13.65 3.32 -12.59
N GLY A 169 12.67 3.42 -13.50
CA GLY A 169 12.27 2.35 -14.41
C GLY A 169 11.36 1.29 -13.80
N GLN A 170 11.12 1.31 -12.48
CA GLN A 170 10.30 0.29 -11.84
C GLN A 170 8.80 0.54 -12.01
N ILE A 171 8.35 1.79 -11.97
CA ILE A 171 6.95 2.13 -12.28
C ILE A 171 6.69 1.91 -13.77
N ASP A 172 7.62 2.29 -14.64
CA ASP A 172 7.58 2.00 -16.07
C ASP A 172 7.39 0.50 -16.34
N PHE A 173 8.18 -0.34 -15.66
CA PHE A 173 8.10 -1.79 -15.76
C PHE A 173 6.71 -2.33 -15.35
N LEU A 174 6.17 -1.87 -14.21
CA LEU A 174 4.86 -2.29 -13.72
C LEU A 174 3.72 -1.80 -14.63
N CYS A 175 3.86 -0.61 -15.19
CA CYS A 175 2.91 -0.07 -16.17
C CYS A 175 2.88 -0.86 -17.48
N LYS A 176 4.01 -1.40 -17.93
CA LYS A 176 4.06 -2.30 -19.10
C LYS A 176 3.26 -3.59 -18.91
N ILE A 177 3.16 -4.06 -17.68
CA ILE A 177 2.37 -5.26 -17.34
C ILE A 177 0.89 -4.92 -17.19
N ALA A 178 0.58 -3.84 -16.45
CA ALA A 178 -0.78 -3.50 -16.06
C ALA A 178 -1.52 -2.63 -17.09
N GLU A 179 -0.82 -1.88 -17.92
CA GLU A 179 -1.35 -0.91 -18.91
C GLU A 179 -2.48 -0.03 -18.32
N PRO A 180 -2.19 0.81 -17.30
CA PRO A 180 -3.21 1.59 -16.64
C PRO A 180 -3.75 2.69 -17.57
N ALA A 181 -5.07 2.78 -17.71
CA ALA A 181 -5.73 3.91 -18.35
C ALA A 181 -6.03 5.05 -17.38
N TYR A 182 -6.02 4.76 -16.08
CA TYR A 182 -6.19 5.73 -15.00
C TYR A 182 -4.99 5.68 -14.09
N GLY A 183 -4.55 6.86 -13.62
CA GLY A 183 -3.38 6.98 -12.77
C GLY A 183 -3.66 7.81 -11.52
N LEU A 184 -2.90 7.55 -10.47
CA LEU A 184 -2.95 8.32 -9.25
C LEU A 184 -1.57 8.39 -8.62
N ILE A 185 -1.08 9.62 -8.37
CA ILE A 185 0.13 9.87 -7.59
C ILE A 185 -0.30 10.55 -6.30
N THR A 186 -0.15 9.85 -5.16
CA THR A 186 -0.64 10.34 -3.86
C THR A 186 0.14 11.55 -3.37
N ASN A 187 1.45 11.45 -3.39
CA ASN A 187 2.39 12.55 -3.06
C ASN A 187 3.83 12.21 -3.44
N ILE A 188 4.66 13.26 -3.47
CA ILE A 188 6.12 13.18 -3.68
C ILE A 188 6.83 13.57 -2.37
N GLY A 189 7.02 12.58 -1.50
CA GLY A 189 7.77 12.77 -0.23
C GLY A 189 9.25 12.42 -0.35
N LYS A 190 9.92 12.33 0.81
CA LYS A 190 11.36 12.00 0.91
C LYS A 190 11.66 10.51 1.09
N THR A 191 10.65 9.64 1.03
CA THR A 191 10.82 8.18 1.17
C THR A 191 11.63 7.64 -0.02
N HIS A 192 12.57 6.72 0.23
CA HIS A 192 13.53 6.18 -0.75
C HIS A 192 14.59 7.18 -1.24
N CYS A 193 14.79 8.31 -0.55
CA CYS A 193 15.87 9.25 -0.87
C CYS A 193 17.26 8.62 -0.79
N GLU A 194 17.44 7.58 0.02
CA GLU A 194 18.71 6.84 0.10
C GLU A 194 19.12 6.25 -1.25
N LEU A 195 18.18 5.67 -1.99
CA LEU A 195 18.45 5.00 -3.26
C LEU A 195 18.40 5.96 -4.46
N LEU A 196 17.51 6.95 -4.42
CA LEU A 196 17.27 7.89 -5.53
C LEU A 196 18.04 9.21 -5.40
N GLY A 197 18.60 9.52 -4.23
CA GLY A 197 19.48 10.67 -3.99
C GLY A 197 18.75 12.00 -3.79
N SER A 198 17.63 12.25 -4.48
CA SER A 198 16.88 13.51 -4.38
C SER A 198 15.37 13.33 -4.52
N GLN A 199 14.60 14.36 -4.11
CA GLN A 199 13.14 14.38 -4.25
C GLN A 199 12.71 14.52 -5.72
N GLU A 200 13.50 15.17 -6.55
CA GLU A 200 13.30 15.30 -7.99
C GLU A 200 13.39 13.94 -8.67
N ASN A 201 14.34 13.09 -8.30
CA ASN A 201 14.46 11.72 -8.82
C ASN A 201 13.31 10.84 -8.34
N ILE A 202 12.79 11.06 -7.14
CA ILE A 202 11.58 10.39 -6.65
C ILE A 202 10.37 10.82 -7.48
N ALA A 203 10.25 12.13 -7.80
CA ALA A 203 9.20 12.64 -8.68
C ALA A 203 9.31 12.01 -10.07
N GLN A 204 10.51 11.98 -10.66
CA GLN A 204 10.78 11.34 -11.94
C GLN A 204 10.29 9.89 -11.97
N ALA A 205 10.72 9.07 -10.99
CA ALA A 205 10.35 7.66 -10.92
C ALA A 205 8.82 7.45 -10.82
N LYS A 206 8.12 8.29 -10.05
CA LYS A 206 6.66 8.17 -9.93
C LYS A 206 5.93 8.70 -11.15
N CYS A 207 6.45 9.74 -11.79
CA CYS A 207 5.90 10.31 -13.01
C CYS A 207 6.07 9.41 -14.24
N GLU A 208 6.84 8.30 -14.17
CA GLU A 208 6.85 7.26 -15.21
C GLU A 208 5.43 6.75 -15.52
N LEU A 209 4.52 6.75 -14.55
CA LEU A 209 3.11 6.41 -14.72
C LEU A 209 2.42 7.30 -15.78
N LEU A 210 2.79 8.59 -15.86
CA LEU A 210 2.11 9.57 -16.73
C LEU A 210 2.19 9.19 -18.21
N ALA A 211 3.31 8.60 -18.65
CA ALA A 211 3.53 8.20 -20.03
C ALA A 211 2.58 7.09 -20.51
N TYR A 212 1.93 6.38 -19.59
CA TYR A 212 1.00 5.27 -19.88
C TYR A 212 -0.46 5.70 -19.94
N ILE A 213 -0.79 6.90 -19.48
CA ILE A 213 -2.18 7.39 -19.48
C ILE A 213 -2.58 7.82 -20.91
N PRO A 214 -3.50 7.09 -21.56
CA PRO A 214 -3.92 7.37 -22.93
C PRO A 214 -4.81 8.62 -23.01
N GLU A 215 -5.11 9.09 -24.22
CA GLU A 215 -5.94 10.31 -24.45
C GLU A 215 -7.30 10.27 -23.76
N HIS A 216 -7.92 9.08 -23.67
CA HIS A 216 -9.20 8.88 -22.99
C HIS A 216 -9.07 8.65 -21.49
N GLY A 217 -7.84 8.54 -21.00
CA GLY A 217 -7.53 8.26 -19.60
C GLY A 217 -7.47 9.51 -18.73
N VAL A 218 -7.35 9.29 -17.42
CA VAL A 218 -7.27 10.35 -16.42
C VAL A 218 -6.21 10.06 -15.40
N VAL A 219 -5.44 11.06 -14.99
CA VAL A 219 -4.54 10.99 -13.85
C VAL A 219 -4.89 12.03 -12.79
N ALA A 220 -4.95 11.60 -11.53
CA ALA A 220 -5.14 12.49 -10.38
C ALA A 220 -3.78 12.78 -9.71
N LEU A 221 -3.45 14.06 -9.57
CA LEU A 221 -2.20 14.56 -9.01
C LEU A 221 -2.46 15.49 -7.83
N ASN A 222 -1.61 15.38 -6.81
CA ASN A 222 -1.66 16.27 -5.65
C ASN A 222 -1.17 17.67 -6.03
N SER A 223 -1.98 18.69 -5.79
CA SER A 223 -1.63 20.07 -6.15
C SER A 223 -0.44 20.62 -5.37
N ASN A 224 -0.14 20.08 -4.18
CA ASN A 224 1.03 20.45 -3.40
C ASN A 224 2.35 20.03 -4.08
N ASP A 225 2.29 19.08 -5.01
CA ASP A 225 3.46 18.57 -5.73
C ASP A 225 3.61 19.17 -7.14
N ARG A 226 2.81 20.19 -7.52
CA ARG A 226 2.80 20.79 -8.88
C ARG A 226 4.20 21.11 -9.40
N ALA A 227 5.03 21.76 -8.60
CA ALA A 227 6.37 22.15 -9.01
C ALA A 227 7.29 20.94 -9.25
N LEU A 228 7.12 19.89 -8.45
CA LEU A 228 7.91 18.65 -8.55
C LEU A 228 7.53 17.80 -9.76
N VAL A 229 6.25 17.75 -10.13
CA VAL A 229 5.77 16.93 -11.26
C VAL A 229 5.75 17.67 -12.59
N ALA A 230 5.86 19.00 -12.57
CA ALA A 230 5.77 19.85 -13.76
C ALA A 230 6.64 19.40 -14.95
N PRO A 231 7.90 18.92 -14.78
CA PRO A 231 8.74 18.52 -15.91
C PRO A 231 8.19 17.32 -16.71
N TRP A 232 7.30 16.52 -16.13
CA TRP A 232 6.80 15.27 -16.76
C TRP A 232 5.34 15.38 -17.22
N LEU A 233 4.63 16.49 -16.97
CA LEU A 233 3.20 16.61 -17.31
C LEU A 233 2.94 16.43 -18.81
N GLU A 234 3.86 16.87 -19.67
CA GLU A 234 3.74 16.74 -21.12
C GLU A 234 3.80 15.29 -21.61
N THR A 235 4.30 14.35 -20.80
CA THR A 235 4.31 12.92 -21.15
C THR A 235 2.93 12.29 -21.01
N CYS A 236 2.03 12.89 -20.26
CA CYS A 236 0.65 12.43 -20.10
C CYS A 236 -0.20 12.85 -21.30
N LYS A 237 -0.77 11.88 -21.99
CA LYS A 237 -1.70 12.13 -23.11
C LYS A 237 -3.14 12.33 -22.61
N GLY A 238 -3.45 11.80 -21.44
CA GLY A 238 -4.77 11.87 -20.83
C GLY A 238 -5.02 13.16 -20.08
N ARG A 239 -6.22 13.25 -19.52
CA ARG A 239 -6.63 14.40 -18.71
C ARG A 239 -5.94 14.37 -17.34
N ILE A 240 -5.34 15.47 -16.94
CA ILE A 240 -4.81 15.68 -15.60
C ILE A 240 -5.89 16.37 -14.75
N VAL A 241 -6.19 15.82 -13.58
CA VAL A 241 -7.04 16.45 -12.57
C VAL A 241 -6.23 16.66 -11.29
N TRP A 242 -6.39 17.83 -10.69
CA TRP A 242 -5.67 18.22 -9.49
C TRP A 242 -6.54 18.08 -8.26
N TYR A 243 -5.99 17.55 -7.18
CA TYR A 243 -6.69 17.51 -5.90
C TYR A 243 -5.87 18.16 -4.79
N ASP A 244 -6.55 18.80 -3.85
CA ASP A 244 -5.99 19.42 -2.65
C ASP A 244 -6.76 19.01 -1.39
N GLY A 245 -6.13 18.19 -0.56
CA GLY A 245 -6.63 17.80 0.75
C GLY A 245 -6.25 18.76 1.88
N SER A 246 -5.49 19.82 1.60
CA SER A 246 -5.11 20.84 2.59
C SER A 246 -6.09 22.03 2.64
N GLY A 247 -6.89 22.21 1.58
CA GLY A 247 -7.78 23.34 1.41
C GLY A 247 -7.09 24.66 1.07
N GLN A 248 -5.81 24.62 0.69
CA GLN A 248 -5.01 25.82 0.41
C GLN A 248 -4.98 26.20 -1.08
N ASP A 249 -5.04 25.23 -1.98
CA ASP A 249 -5.06 25.48 -3.43
C ASP A 249 -6.49 25.60 -3.97
N VAL A 250 -6.96 26.82 -4.07
CA VAL A 250 -8.31 27.13 -4.64
C VAL A 250 -8.43 26.81 -6.14
N THR A 251 -7.32 26.51 -6.83
CA THR A 251 -7.29 26.18 -8.26
C THR A 251 -7.36 24.68 -8.53
N ALA A 252 -7.27 23.85 -7.50
CA ALA A 252 -7.41 22.40 -7.65
C ALA A 252 -8.85 22.03 -8.04
N ASP A 253 -9.02 21.01 -8.90
CA ASP A 253 -10.33 20.54 -9.36
C ASP A 253 -11.16 19.98 -8.21
N TYR A 254 -10.53 19.15 -7.36
CA TYR A 254 -11.13 18.54 -6.18
C TYR A 254 -10.49 19.10 -4.92
N ARG A 255 -11.26 19.68 -4.02
CA ARG A 255 -10.75 20.31 -2.80
C ARG A 255 -11.49 19.82 -1.56
N ALA A 256 -10.79 19.81 -0.45
CA ALA A 256 -11.39 19.66 0.87
C ALA A 256 -11.38 21.02 1.59
N GLU A 257 -12.53 21.39 2.11
CA GLU A 257 -12.70 22.57 2.96
C GLU A 257 -13.34 22.15 4.30
N GLU A 258 -13.24 22.97 5.34
CA GLU A 258 -13.88 22.73 6.63
C GLU A 258 -13.56 21.35 7.23
N ILE A 259 -12.27 21.01 7.23
CA ILE A 259 -11.80 19.72 7.75
C ILE A 259 -11.91 19.70 9.27
N VAL A 260 -12.69 18.76 9.81
CA VAL A 260 -12.87 18.57 11.26
C VAL A 260 -12.57 17.12 11.62
N GLN A 261 -11.64 16.94 12.55
CA GLN A 261 -11.33 15.62 13.10
C GLN A 261 -12.18 15.35 14.33
N HIS A 262 -12.80 14.17 14.39
CA HIS A 262 -13.65 13.68 15.47
C HIS A 262 -13.05 12.43 16.09
N GLU A 263 -13.65 11.99 17.18
CA GLU A 263 -13.29 10.73 17.85
C GLU A 263 -13.52 9.48 16.96
N THR A 264 -14.48 9.53 16.04
CA THR A 264 -14.88 8.41 15.19
C THR A 264 -14.39 8.54 13.73
N GLY A 265 -13.66 9.61 13.39
CA GLY A 265 -13.18 9.84 12.04
C GLY A 265 -12.98 11.31 11.68
N ILE A 266 -13.19 11.64 10.43
CA ILE A 266 -12.97 12.98 9.89
C ILE A 266 -14.18 13.37 9.04
N THR A 267 -14.62 14.62 9.20
CA THR A 267 -15.62 15.24 8.31
C THR A 267 -14.96 16.38 7.55
N TYR A 268 -15.25 16.51 6.27
CA TYR A 268 -14.83 17.64 5.45
C TYR A 268 -15.86 17.97 4.38
N ARG A 269 -15.80 19.18 3.82
CA ARG A 269 -16.58 19.57 2.66
C ARG A 269 -15.79 19.31 1.38
N LEU A 270 -16.26 18.38 0.54
CA LEU A 270 -15.79 18.17 -0.82
C LEU A 270 -16.30 19.32 -1.72
N CYS A 271 -15.40 19.89 -2.52
CA CYS A 271 -15.69 20.89 -3.51
C CYS A 271 -15.16 20.45 -4.89
N TYR A 272 -16.05 20.45 -5.91
CA TYR A 272 -15.72 20.17 -7.32
C TYR A 272 -16.60 21.07 -8.20
N GLY A 273 -16.02 22.02 -8.93
CA GLY A 273 -16.80 23.04 -9.63
C GLY A 273 -17.77 23.74 -8.68
N GLU A 274 -19.08 23.68 -8.99
CA GLU A 274 -20.15 24.18 -8.12
C GLU A 274 -20.67 23.14 -7.12
N HIS A 275 -20.30 21.87 -7.28
CA HIS A 275 -20.72 20.80 -6.37
C HIS A 275 -20.08 20.96 -5.00
N ARG A 276 -20.90 20.82 -3.95
CA ARG A 276 -20.49 20.85 -2.55
C ARG A 276 -21.17 19.73 -1.81
N GLN A 277 -20.38 18.89 -1.15
CA GLN A 277 -20.89 17.74 -0.41
C GLN A 277 -20.09 17.53 0.88
N GLN A 278 -20.78 17.29 1.96
CA GLN A 278 -20.13 16.80 3.19
C GLN A 278 -19.71 15.35 3.01
N ILE A 279 -18.47 15.05 3.36
CA ILE A 279 -17.90 13.71 3.38
C ILE A 279 -17.57 13.35 4.82
N ASP A 280 -18.07 12.20 5.27
CA ASP A 280 -17.78 11.60 6.55
C ASP A 280 -16.87 10.38 6.32
N LEU A 281 -15.63 10.44 6.82
CA LEU A 281 -14.67 9.34 6.75
C LEU A 281 -14.62 8.62 8.09
N ALA A 282 -14.91 7.31 8.11
CA ALA A 282 -14.77 6.48 9.30
C ALA A 282 -13.31 6.07 9.59
N VAL A 283 -12.35 6.96 9.29
CA VAL A 283 -10.92 6.73 9.46
C VAL A 283 -10.25 7.95 10.08
N HIS A 284 -9.14 7.73 10.78
CA HIS A 284 -8.38 8.77 11.46
C HIS A 284 -7.21 9.30 10.62
N GLY A 285 -6.72 10.49 10.99
CA GLY A 285 -5.55 11.13 10.38
C GLY A 285 -5.89 12.01 9.17
N VAL A 286 -5.65 13.33 9.31
CA VAL A 286 -6.00 14.37 8.32
C VAL A 286 -5.42 14.07 6.92
N HIS A 287 -4.28 13.36 6.83
CA HIS A 287 -3.72 12.93 5.55
C HIS A 287 -4.68 12.01 4.75
N ASN A 288 -5.64 11.34 5.41
CA ASN A 288 -6.65 10.53 4.73
C ASN A 288 -7.71 11.38 4.00
N VAL A 289 -7.82 12.67 4.30
CA VAL A 289 -8.61 13.61 3.47
C VAL A 289 -8.01 13.67 2.07
N SER A 290 -6.69 13.86 1.97
CA SER A 290 -5.97 13.90 0.69
C SER A 290 -6.07 12.56 -0.06
N ASN A 291 -5.88 11.43 0.65
CA ASN A 291 -5.99 10.09 0.07
C ASN A 291 -7.40 9.80 -0.45
N SER A 292 -8.44 10.22 0.29
CA SER A 292 -9.83 10.04 -0.13
C SER A 292 -10.19 10.93 -1.32
N LEU A 293 -9.73 12.20 -1.36
CA LEU A 293 -9.92 13.08 -2.51
C LEU A 293 -9.30 12.54 -3.78
N ALA A 294 -8.08 11.99 -3.67
CA ALA A 294 -7.39 11.34 -4.78
C ALA A 294 -8.23 10.18 -5.35
N ALA A 295 -8.78 9.35 -4.46
CA ALA A 295 -9.65 8.24 -4.84
C ALA A 295 -10.99 8.73 -5.44
N ILE A 296 -11.62 9.75 -4.82
CA ILE A 296 -12.84 10.38 -5.33
C ILE A 296 -12.61 10.91 -6.75
N ALA A 297 -11.50 11.60 -6.99
CA ALA A 297 -11.19 12.16 -8.29
C ALA A 297 -11.23 11.10 -9.40
N ILE A 298 -10.63 9.93 -9.19
CA ILE A 298 -10.66 8.83 -10.15
C ILE A 298 -12.04 8.16 -10.22
N ALA A 299 -12.67 7.87 -9.08
CA ALA A 299 -13.98 7.20 -9.04
C ALA A 299 -15.06 8.02 -9.74
N HIS A 300 -15.09 9.35 -9.52
CA HIS A 300 -15.99 10.27 -10.19
C HIS A 300 -15.75 10.32 -11.71
N GLN A 301 -14.49 10.31 -12.18
CA GLN A 301 -14.17 10.25 -13.60
C GLN A 301 -14.55 8.89 -14.24
N LEU A 302 -14.68 7.84 -13.45
CA LEU A 302 -15.21 6.54 -13.85
C LEU A 302 -16.75 6.44 -13.78
N GLY A 303 -17.43 7.53 -13.41
CA GLY A 303 -18.89 7.63 -13.40
C GLY A 303 -19.57 7.22 -12.09
N VAL A 304 -18.83 7.07 -10.99
CA VAL A 304 -19.43 6.86 -9.67
C VAL A 304 -20.21 8.12 -9.26
N ALA A 305 -21.48 7.96 -8.94
CA ALA A 305 -22.35 9.07 -8.56
C ALA A 305 -21.97 9.67 -7.19
N TRP A 306 -22.25 10.96 -7.00
CA TRP A 306 -21.89 11.68 -5.76
C TRP A 306 -22.52 11.05 -4.51
N GLU A 307 -23.74 10.56 -4.61
CA GLU A 307 -24.46 9.90 -3.52
C GLU A 307 -23.75 8.61 -3.11
N GLN A 308 -23.31 7.82 -4.10
CA GLN A 308 -22.55 6.56 -3.87
C GLN A 308 -21.19 6.84 -3.24
N ILE A 309 -20.50 7.92 -3.63
CA ILE A 309 -19.22 8.36 -3.06
C ILE A 309 -19.39 8.60 -1.56
N GLY A 310 -20.39 9.38 -1.15
CA GLY A 310 -20.62 9.69 0.26
C GLY A 310 -20.90 8.45 1.10
N GLU A 311 -21.74 7.54 0.61
CA GLU A 311 -22.10 6.32 1.34
C GLU A 311 -20.91 5.32 1.45
N ALA A 312 -20.15 5.14 0.37
CA ALA A 312 -19.00 4.23 0.37
C ALA A 312 -17.93 4.67 1.39
N LEU A 313 -17.66 5.97 1.49
CA LEU A 313 -16.64 6.50 2.38
C LEU A 313 -17.00 6.43 3.87
N LYS A 314 -18.27 6.44 4.22
CA LYS A 314 -18.74 6.23 5.60
C LYS A 314 -18.41 4.84 6.14
N GLN A 315 -18.25 3.85 5.27
CA GLN A 315 -18.08 2.44 5.64
C GLN A 315 -16.67 1.90 5.34
N VAL A 316 -15.79 2.72 4.79
CA VAL A 316 -14.45 2.29 4.38
C VAL A 316 -13.64 1.77 5.58
N LYS A 317 -12.96 0.64 5.35
CA LYS A 317 -11.97 0.10 6.28
C LYS A 317 -10.62 0.05 5.58
N LEU A 318 -9.63 0.67 6.20
CA LEU A 318 -8.27 0.63 5.68
C LEU A 318 -7.61 -0.73 6.02
N THR A 319 -6.70 -1.16 5.17
CA THR A 319 -5.83 -2.32 5.44
C THR A 319 -5.11 -2.13 6.76
N GLY A 320 -5.13 -3.15 7.62
CA GLY A 320 -4.71 -3.10 9.02
C GLY A 320 -3.29 -2.58 9.28
N MET A 321 -2.98 -2.25 10.54
CA MET A 321 -1.76 -1.60 11.01
C MET A 321 -1.55 -0.17 10.43
N ARG A 322 -2.65 0.54 10.09
CA ARG A 322 -2.64 1.92 9.58
C ARG A 322 -3.63 2.75 10.37
N LEU A 323 -3.17 3.27 11.52
CA LEU A 323 -4.02 3.98 12.49
C LEU A 323 -5.25 3.16 12.92
N ASP A 324 -5.06 1.86 13.05
CA ASP A 324 -6.10 0.94 13.55
C ASP A 324 -6.22 1.11 15.07
N ILE A 325 -7.40 1.52 15.53
CA ILE A 325 -7.64 1.88 16.94
C ILE A 325 -8.50 0.83 17.60
N ALA A 326 -7.99 0.22 18.66
CA ALA A 326 -8.69 -0.80 19.44
C ALA A 326 -8.49 -0.61 20.93
N LYS A 327 -9.43 -1.07 21.73
CA LYS A 327 -9.32 -1.07 23.19
C LYS A 327 -8.81 -2.43 23.65
N ALA A 328 -7.69 -2.42 24.37
CA ALA A 328 -7.09 -3.61 24.98
C ALA A 328 -7.90 -4.10 26.19
N PRO A 329 -7.76 -5.39 26.61
CA PRO A 329 -8.48 -5.96 27.76
C PRO A 329 -8.26 -5.22 29.07
N ASN A 330 -7.09 -4.60 29.26
CA ASN A 330 -6.75 -3.79 30.44
C ASN A 330 -7.31 -2.36 30.39
N GLY A 331 -8.08 -2.01 29.37
CA GLY A 331 -8.72 -0.70 29.21
C GLY A 331 -7.87 0.34 28.46
N VAL A 332 -6.62 0.04 28.10
CA VAL A 332 -5.75 0.92 27.28
C VAL A 332 -6.29 1.01 25.85
N VAL A 333 -6.27 2.20 25.26
CA VAL A 333 -6.57 2.41 23.84
C VAL A 333 -5.27 2.29 23.05
N VAL A 334 -5.20 1.37 22.11
CA VAL A 334 -4.02 1.11 21.27
C VAL A 334 -4.26 1.62 19.87
N ILE A 335 -3.38 2.48 19.39
CA ILE A 335 -3.31 2.95 18.00
C ILE A 335 -2.20 2.16 17.32
N ASN A 336 -2.60 1.19 16.50
CA ASN A 336 -1.70 0.36 15.70
C ASN A 336 -1.40 1.04 14.36
N ASP A 337 -0.20 1.61 14.24
CA ASP A 337 0.34 2.17 12.98
C ASP A 337 1.72 1.56 12.65
N ALA A 338 1.88 0.27 12.96
CA ALA A 338 3.13 -0.47 12.93
C ALA A 338 3.52 -1.00 11.53
N TYR A 339 2.76 -0.70 10.47
CA TYR A 339 3.06 -1.22 9.14
C TYR A 339 4.37 -0.66 8.58
N ASN A 340 4.57 0.65 8.62
CA ASN A 340 5.79 1.32 8.18
C ASN A 340 5.87 2.73 8.76
N ALA A 341 7.04 3.37 8.68
CA ALA A 341 7.27 4.70 9.21
C ALA A 341 8.12 5.57 8.26
N ASN A 342 7.75 6.85 8.19
CA ASN A 342 8.53 7.94 7.63
C ASN A 342 8.17 9.23 8.38
N PRO A 343 8.92 10.34 8.21
CA PRO A 343 8.74 11.55 9.02
C PRO A 343 7.32 12.10 9.00
N ASP A 344 6.68 12.19 7.84
CA ASP A 344 5.34 12.76 7.69
C ASP A 344 4.28 11.86 8.33
N SER A 345 4.38 10.54 8.13
CA SER A 345 3.47 9.58 8.74
C SER A 345 3.63 9.49 10.26
N MET A 346 4.85 9.67 10.80
CA MET A 346 5.09 9.75 12.25
C MET A 346 4.39 10.97 12.85
N LYS A 347 4.57 12.15 12.26
CA LYS A 347 3.92 13.39 12.72
C LYS A 347 2.40 13.28 12.67
N SER A 348 1.86 12.72 11.59
CA SER A 348 0.42 12.47 11.46
C SER A 348 -0.11 11.52 12.52
N ALA A 349 0.61 10.45 12.82
CA ALA A 349 0.21 9.48 13.84
C ALA A 349 0.24 10.08 15.25
N ILE A 350 1.26 10.91 15.58
CA ILE A 350 1.32 11.66 16.84
C ILE A 350 0.10 12.60 16.95
N SER A 351 -0.26 13.30 15.87
CA SER A 351 -1.46 14.14 15.87
C SER A 351 -2.73 13.34 16.15
N VAL A 352 -2.87 12.13 15.58
CA VAL A 352 -4.00 11.24 15.89
C VAL A 352 -4.00 10.82 17.35
N LEU A 353 -2.84 10.46 17.92
CA LEU A 353 -2.70 10.13 19.34
C LEU A 353 -3.25 11.24 20.23
N MET A 354 -2.89 12.49 19.94
CA MET A 354 -3.29 13.64 20.76
C MET A 354 -4.79 13.95 20.67
N HIS A 355 -5.45 13.63 19.56
CA HIS A 355 -6.89 13.83 19.40
C HIS A 355 -7.75 12.72 20.02
N GLN A 356 -7.17 11.57 20.40
CA GLN A 356 -7.93 10.52 21.05
C GLN A 356 -8.35 10.92 22.47
N LYS A 357 -9.59 10.60 22.84
CA LYS A 357 -10.02 10.71 24.24
C LYS A 357 -9.34 9.64 25.09
N GLY A 358 -9.06 9.95 26.32
CA GLY A 358 -8.46 9.03 27.29
C GLY A 358 -7.48 9.73 28.23
N GLY A 359 -6.74 8.94 28.97
CA GLY A 359 -5.74 9.40 29.92
C GLY A 359 -4.46 9.92 29.24
N ARG A 360 -3.32 9.45 29.72
CA ARG A 360 -2.01 9.89 29.22
C ARG A 360 -1.77 9.42 27.79
N LYS A 361 -1.02 10.22 27.04
CA LYS A 361 -0.64 9.96 25.63
C LYS A 361 0.76 9.37 25.58
N VAL A 362 0.87 8.13 25.17
CA VAL A 362 2.13 7.39 25.12
C VAL A 362 2.47 7.10 23.66
N ALA A 363 3.67 7.47 23.21
CA ALA A 363 4.14 7.21 21.85
C ALA A 363 5.32 6.23 21.86
N VAL A 364 5.14 5.06 21.27
CA VAL A 364 6.22 4.06 21.03
C VAL A 364 6.69 4.23 19.61
N LEU A 365 7.86 4.85 19.42
CA LEU A 365 8.36 5.29 18.14
C LEU A 365 9.68 4.59 17.82
N GLY A 366 9.71 3.85 16.72
CA GLY A 366 10.87 3.11 16.26
C GLY A 366 11.62 3.79 15.12
N ASP A 367 12.65 3.10 14.61
CA ASP A 367 13.48 3.57 13.51
C ASP A 367 12.64 3.83 12.25
N MET A 368 13.05 4.85 11.48
CA MET A 368 12.59 5.11 10.12
C MET A 368 13.72 4.80 9.13
N TYR A 369 13.50 3.80 8.27
CA TYR A 369 14.52 3.36 7.30
C TYR A 369 14.40 4.09 5.95
N GLU A 370 15.43 3.93 5.11
CA GLU A 370 15.51 4.41 3.72
C GLU A 370 15.49 5.95 3.58
N LEU A 371 15.91 6.70 4.61
CA LEU A 371 15.94 8.16 4.62
C LEU A 371 17.28 8.75 4.11
N GLY A 372 18.35 7.94 4.04
CA GLY A 372 19.67 8.34 3.59
C GLY A 372 20.18 9.58 4.32
N LYS A 373 20.62 10.62 3.60
CA LYS A 373 21.18 11.84 4.20
C LYS A 373 20.24 12.60 5.14
N TYR A 374 18.95 12.32 5.09
CA TYR A 374 17.93 12.97 5.95
C TYR A 374 17.65 12.18 7.25
N GLU A 375 18.31 11.04 7.46
CA GLU A 375 18.03 10.11 8.54
C GLU A 375 18.07 10.77 9.93
N ILE A 376 19.18 11.42 10.26
CA ILE A 376 19.38 12.05 11.57
C ILE A 376 18.37 13.19 11.80
N GLU A 377 18.30 14.11 10.85
CA GLU A 377 17.43 15.29 10.95
C GLU A 377 15.95 14.89 11.08
N SER A 378 15.50 13.90 10.29
CA SER A 378 14.12 13.42 10.31
C SER A 378 13.71 12.78 11.63
N HIS A 379 14.59 11.98 12.24
CA HIS A 379 14.33 11.40 13.55
C HIS A 379 14.28 12.48 14.64
N GLN A 380 15.20 13.44 14.62
CA GLN A 380 15.19 14.56 15.55
C GLN A 380 13.94 15.43 15.41
N GLU A 381 13.48 15.66 14.18
CA GLU A 381 12.27 16.43 13.90
C GLU A 381 11.02 15.76 14.50
N VAL A 382 10.89 14.44 14.38
CA VAL A 382 9.79 13.67 14.99
C VAL A 382 9.82 13.81 16.52
N GLY A 383 11.00 13.77 17.15
CA GLY A 383 11.15 13.96 18.58
C GLY A 383 10.70 15.36 19.02
N ARG A 384 11.14 16.41 18.32
CA ARG A 384 10.67 17.78 18.57
C ARG A 384 9.16 17.91 18.41
N GLN A 385 8.59 17.27 17.39
CA GLN A 385 7.15 17.30 17.15
C GLN A 385 6.36 16.60 18.26
N ALA A 386 6.86 15.50 18.81
CA ALA A 386 6.24 14.85 19.96
C ALA A 386 6.17 15.78 21.18
N ALA A 387 7.23 16.56 21.42
CA ALA A 387 7.27 17.53 22.50
C ALA A 387 6.33 18.74 22.25
N ILE A 388 6.32 19.28 21.02
CA ILE A 388 5.42 20.40 20.65
C ILE A 388 3.95 20.01 20.85
N GLN A 389 3.62 18.74 20.62
CA GLN A 389 2.27 18.22 20.82
C GLN A 389 2.01 17.73 22.25
N GLU A 390 2.96 17.93 23.18
CA GLU A 390 2.81 17.59 24.59
C GLU A 390 2.51 16.10 24.85
N VAL A 391 3.20 15.20 24.12
CA VAL A 391 3.12 13.76 24.39
C VAL A 391 3.65 13.48 25.80
N ASP A 392 2.86 12.81 26.64
CA ASP A 392 3.20 12.57 28.06
C ASP A 392 4.42 11.66 28.24
N TYR A 393 4.55 10.64 27.38
CA TYR A 393 5.64 9.68 27.47
C TYR A 393 6.03 9.14 26.08
N VAL A 394 7.32 9.22 25.77
CA VAL A 394 7.89 8.66 24.54
C VAL A 394 8.75 7.45 24.88
N ILE A 395 8.48 6.31 24.26
CA ILE A 395 9.35 5.13 24.27
C ILE A 395 10.04 5.07 22.90
N ALA A 396 11.31 5.41 22.87
CA ALA A 396 12.14 5.43 21.67
C ALA A 396 12.78 4.06 21.47
N VAL A 397 12.48 3.37 20.35
CA VAL A 397 12.90 1.98 20.10
C VAL A 397 13.94 1.93 18.97
N GLY A 398 15.06 1.28 19.23
CA GLY A 398 16.13 1.08 18.24
C GLY A 398 17.19 2.19 18.24
N GLN A 399 18.18 2.05 17.35
CA GLN A 399 19.33 2.95 17.30
C GLN A 399 18.97 4.35 16.79
N LEU A 400 18.18 4.41 15.74
CA LEU A 400 17.72 5.67 15.15
C LEU A 400 16.56 6.26 15.95
N GLY A 401 15.67 5.40 16.48
CA GLY A 401 14.64 5.81 17.42
C GLY A 401 15.19 6.55 18.64
N ALA A 402 16.41 6.22 19.07
CA ALA A 402 17.10 6.96 20.14
C ALA A 402 17.31 8.44 19.80
N LEU A 403 17.42 8.82 18.51
CA LEU A 403 17.49 10.23 18.09
C LEU A 403 16.15 10.95 18.30
N ILE A 404 15.02 10.24 18.08
CA ILE A 404 13.68 10.73 18.42
C ILE A 404 13.61 11.00 19.93
N GLY A 405 14.00 10.00 20.72
CA GLY A 405 13.97 10.10 22.17
C GLY A 405 14.82 11.25 22.71
N LYS A 406 16.07 11.42 22.22
CA LYS A 406 16.94 12.52 22.66
C LYS A 406 16.32 13.89 22.36
N SER A 407 15.84 14.11 21.14
CA SER A 407 15.21 15.40 20.78
C SER A 407 13.91 15.65 21.55
N ALA A 408 13.11 14.62 21.82
CA ALA A 408 11.92 14.74 22.65
C ALA A 408 12.29 15.09 24.11
N GLN A 409 13.33 14.46 24.67
CA GLN A 409 13.80 14.71 26.04
C GLN A 409 14.37 16.12 26.19
N GLU A 410 15.20 16.58 25.23
CA GLU A 410 15.75 17.94 25.18
C GLU A 410 14.63 19.00 25.11
N ALA A 411 13.51 18.65 24.50
CA ALA A 411 12.33 19.51 24.39
C ALA A 411 11.32 19.34 25.54
N GLY A 412 11.64 18.52 26.59
CA GLY A 412 10.89 18.44 27.83
C GLY A 412 9.96 17.23 27.97
N CYS A 413 9.89 16.31 27.03
CA CYS A 413 9.11 15.07 27.18
C CYS A 413 9.76 14.12 28.21
N GLN A 414 8.93 13.33 28.88
CA GLN A 414 9.40 12.12 29.58
C GLN A 414 9.73 11.03 28.54
N VAL A 415 10.93 10.43 28.62
CA VAL A 415 11.42 9.50 27.61
C VAL A 415 12.03 8.24 28.25
N ALA A 416 11.75 7.08 27.66
CA ALA A 416 12.54 5.87 27.85
C ALA A 416 13.19 5.42 26.52
N PHE A 417 14.36 4.79 26.63
CA PHE A 417 15.11 4.26 25.51
C PHE A 417 15.09 2.73 25.55
N ALA A 418 14.52 2.12 24.51
CA ALA A 418 14.44 0.68 24.37
C ALA A 418 15.34 0.20 23.21
N THR A 419 16.13 -0.84 23.44
CA THR A 419 16.98 -1.43 22.39
C THR A 419 16.18 -2.25 21.40
N ASP A 420 15.06 -2.82 21.83
CA ASP A 420 14.19 -3.71 21.06
C ASP A 420 12.72 -3.67 21.55
N ASN A 421 11.86 -4.41 20.85
CA ASN A 421 10.44 -4.49 21.16
C ASN A 421 10.16 -5.08 22.56
N ASN A 422 10.98 -6.05 23.03
CA ASN A 422 10.76 -6.67 24.33
C ASN A 422 10.99 -5.67 25.47
N GLN A 423 12.04 -4.86 25.37
CA GLN A 423 12.30 -3.81 26.36
C GLN A 423 11.22 -2.72 26.34
N ALA A 424 10.73 -2.35 25.15
CA ALA A 424 9.60 -1.43 25.04
C ALA A 424 8.33 -1.98 25.71
N ILE A 425 8.03 -3.26 25.54
CA ILE A 425 6.94 -3.96 26.23
C ILE A 425 7.08 -3.88 27.74
N GLN A 426 8.29 -4.12 28.28
CA GLN A 426 8.54 -4.03 29.74
C GLN A 426 8.25 -2.62 30.27
N TYR A 427 8.68 -1.58 29.54
CA TYR A 427 8.37 -0.19 29.93
C TYR A 427 6.87 0.11 29.90
N LEU A 428 6.17 -0.36 28.88
CA LEU A 428 4.72 -0.21 28.78
C LEU A 428 3.98 -0.90 29.93
N GLN A 429 4.35 -2.14 30.26
CA GLN A 429 3.76 -2.91 31.36
C GLN A 429 3.96 -2.22 32.72
N ALA A 430 5.10 -1.56 32.93
CA ALA A 430 5.39 -0.83 34.16
C ALA A 430 4.69 0.54 34.25
N TYR A 431 4.39 1.17 33.11
CA TYR A 431 3.91 2.56 33.05
C TYR A 431 2.42 2.69 32.82
N LEU A 432 1.82 1.82 31.98
CA LEU A 432 0.44 1.98 31.50
C LEU A 432 -0.60 1.77 32.61
N LYS A 433 -1.67 2.56 32.51
CA LYS A 433 -2.90 2.44 33.32
C LYS A 433 -4.11 2.35 32.40
N ALA A 434 -5.23 1.89 32.93
CA ALA A 434 -6.49 1.95 32.21
C ALA A 434 -6.77 3.37 31.70
N ASP A 435 -7.38 3.46 30.52
CA ASP A 435 -7.69 4.68 29.77
C ASP A 435 -6.50 5.45 29.18
N ASP A 436 -5.24 5.03 29.38
CA ASP A 436 -4.12 5.57 28.62
C ASP A 436 -4.29 5.26 27.13
N VAL A 437 -3.72 6.12 26.29
CA VAL A 437 -3.71 5.94 24.83
C VAL A 437 -2.28 5.72 24.36
N VAL A 438 -2.04 4.62 23.63
CA VAL A 438 -0.72 4.23 23.16
C VAL A 438 -0.69 4.18 21.64
N LEU A 439 0.22 4.95 21.03
CA LEU A 439 0.58 4.83 19.61
C LEU A 439 1.80 3.91 19.46
N VAL A 440 1.75 2.96 18.53
CA VAL A 440 2.88 2.12 18.17
C VAL A 440 3.20 2.29 16.68
N LYS A 441 4.41 2.80 16.36
CA LYS A 441 4.83 3.06 14.98
C LYS A 441 6.34 2.92 14.79
N GLY A 442 6.73 2.27 13.68
CA GLY A 442 8.11 2.10 13.23
C GLY A 442 8.18 1.49 11.84
N SER A 443 9.36 1.45 11.24
CA SER A 443 9.57 0.83 9.94
C SER A 443 9.26 -0.66 9.95
N ARG A 444 8.84 -1.23 8.81
CA ARG A 444 8.40 -2.62 8.66
C ARG A 444 9.41 -3.64 9.24
N GLY A 445 10.71 -3.38 9.04
CA GLY A 445 11.78 -4.26 9.52
C GLY A 445 11.86 -4.38 11.03
N MET A 446 11.31 -3.44 11.80
CA MET A 446 11.30 -3.46 13.27
C MET A 446 10.23 -4.38 13.86
N LYS A 447 9.24 -4.80 13.04
CA LYS A 447 8.15 -5.69 13.47
C LYS A 447 7.42 -5.18 14.73
N MET A 448 7.13 -3.88 14.75
CA MET A 448 6.52 -3.20 15.91
C MET A 448 5.12 -3.75 16.26
N GLU A 449 4.46 -4.49 15.37
CA GLU A 449 3.23 -5.20 15.64
C GLU A 449 3.33 -6.21 16.79
N GLN A 450 4.52 -6.66 17.16
CA GLN A 450 4.76 -7.51 18.35
C GLN A 450 4.39 -6.80 19.65
N ILE A 451 4.65 -5.48 19.73
CA ILE A 451 4.26 -4.64 20.87
C ILE A 451 2.73 -4.57 20.94
N VAL A 452 2.09 -4.31 19.80
CA VAL A 452 0.61 -4.26 19.71
C VAL A 452 -0.01 -5.59 20.14
N GLN A 453 0.50 -6.72 19.61
CA GLN A 453 0.03 -8.06 19.97
C GLN A 453 0.13 -8.32 21.47
N ASN A 454 1.23 -7.91 22.12
CA ASN A 454 1.38 -8.05 23.56
C ASN A 454 0.39 -7.20 24.36
N LEU A 455 0.06 -6.00 23.88
CA LEU A 455 -0.94 -5.13 24.54
C LEU A 455 -2.37 -5.66 24.40
N MET A 456 -2.65 -6.32 23.28
CA MET A 456 -4.00 -6.84 22.96
C MET A 456 -4.28 -8.22 23.56
N GLY A 457 -3.27 -8.96 23.99
CA GLY A 457 -3.35 -10.29 24.66
C GLY A 457 -3.07 -11.40 23.70
#